data_b2cd76dc61d2b90eb84ab4e47d52ca06
#
_entry.id   b2cd76dc61d2b90eb84ab4e47d52ca06
#
_cell.length_a   1.000
_cell.length_b   1.000
_cell.length_c   1.000
_cell.angle_alpha   90.00
_cell.angle_beta   90.00
_cell.angle_gamma   90.00
#
_symmetry.space_group_name_H-M   'P 1'
#
loop_
_entity.id
_entity.type
_entity.pdbx_description
1 polymer ?
#
loop_
_entity_poly.entity_id
_entity_poly.type
_entity_poly.pdbx_seq_one_letter_code
_entity_poly.pdbx_strand_id
1 'polypeptide(L)'
;MVFETTFIPNPINTDTIAFQNVEIEDKIVIFLGINRLSYIKKGIIYFEKALEIIQEKHADKIEIIVTENLPYKEYISKYNKAHILLDQVFAYDQGYNALEAMAKGKVVFTGAETEFLNQYHLQEDEVCINAVPDENEIGVKLSFLIEHPEKISKISKNARKFIEKEHDYKVVAEKYLACWSDK
;
A
#
# COMPACT_ATOMS: atom_id res chain seq x y z
N MET A 1 6.28 -34.97 -13.17
CA MET A 1 5.89 -33.94 -14.15
C MET A 1 5.93 -32.63 -13.43
N VAL A 2 6.92 -31.77 -13.73
CA VAL A 2 7.02 -30.42 -13.15
C VAL A 2 6.15 -29.55 -14.08
N PHE A 3 5.07 -28.98 -13.56
CA PHE A 3 4.30 -27.99 -14.29
C PHE A 3 5.06 -26.67 -14.20
N GLU A 4 5.46 -26.11 -15.34
CA GLU A 4 5.91 -24.73 -15.40
C GLU A 4 4.72 -23.84 -15.07
N THR A 5 4.84 -23.06 -13.99
CA THR A 5 3.84 -22.07 -13.59
C THR A 5 4.29 -20.69 -13.98
N THR A 6 3.45 -19.94 -14.67
CA THR A 6 3.71 -18.54 -15.00
C THR A 6 3.03 -17.65 -13.97
N PHE A 7 3.81 -16.76 -13.37
CA PHE A 7 3.26 -15.74 -12.47
C PHE A 7 2.65 -14.60 -13.27
N ILE A 8 1.36 -14.32 -13.03
CA ILE A 8 0.65 -13.19 -13.62
C ILE A 8 0.06 -12.34 -12.48
N PRO A 9 0.44 -11.05 -12.36
CA PRO A 9 -0.01 -10.20 -11.27
C PRO A 9 -1.46 -9.76 -11.43
N ASN A 10 -2.06 -9.25 -10.34
CA ASN A 10 -3.39 -8.65 -10.35
C ASN A 10 -3.43 -7.40 -11.25
N PRO A 11 -4.38 -7.27 -12.18
CA PRO A 11 -4.48 -6.11 -13.06
C PRO A 11 -5.08 -4.89 -12.36
N ILE A 12 -4.53 -3.70 -12.64
CA ILE A 12 -5.05 -2.40 -12.19
C ILE A 12 -5.37 -1.55 -13.41
N ASN A 13 -6.57 -0.96 -13.45
CA ASN A 13 -6.95 -0.05 -14.53
C ASN A 13 -6.35 1.34 -14.27
N THR A 14 -5.14 1.55 -14.77
CA THR A 14 -4.39 2.80 -14.60
C THR A 14 -4.99 3.97 -15.40
N ASP A 15 -5.80 3.70 -16.43
CA ASP A 15 -6.50 4.74 -17.21
C ASP A 15 -7.58 5.45 -16.37
N THR A 16 -8.16 4.76 -15.38
CA THR A 16 -9.22 5.32 -14.51
C THR A 16 -8.71 5.83 -13.17
N ILE A 17 -7.48 5.47 -12.79
CA ILE A 17 -6.86 5.87 -11.53
C ILE A 17 -5.81 6.94 -11.79
N ALA A 18 -6.19 8.21 -11.63
CA ALA A 18 -5.27 9.32 -11.75
C ALA A 18 -4.24 9.32 -10.61
N PHE A 19 -2.97 9.50 -10.96
CA PHE A 19 -1.90 9.74 -9.98
C PHE A 19 -2.11 11.09 -9.30
N GLN A 20 -1.99 11.11 -7.99
CA GLN A 20 -2.01 12.31 -7.17
C GLN A 20 -0.61 12.52 -6.59
N ASN A 21 0.04 13.59 -6.96
CA ASN A 21 1.32 13.93 -6.35
C ASN A 21 1.12 14.16 -4.84
N VAL A 22 2.04 13.65 -4.03
CA VAL A 22 1.97 13.86 -2.58
C VAL A 22 2.43 15.27 -2.27
N GLU A 23 1.53 16.09 -1.77
CA GLU A 23 1.78 17.45 -1.30
C GLU A 23 1.44 17.48 0.19
N ILE A 24 2.46 17.67 1.03
CA ILE A 24 2.32 17.74 2.50
C ILE A 24 2.46 19.22 2.87
N GLU A 25 1.34 19.89 3.08
CA GLU A 25 1.30 21.32 3.40
C GLU A 25 1.50 21.57 4.90
N ASP A 26 0.83 20.80 5.76
CA ASP A 26 0.85 20.96 7.22
C ASP A 26 1.14 19.63 7.90
N LYS A 27 0.22 18.68 7.82
CA LYS A 27 0.32 17.39 8.49
C LYS A 27 0.35 16.21 7.52
N ILE A 28 1.08 15.17 7.90
CA ILE A 28 1.02 13.89 7.20
C ILE A 28 -0.27 13.18 7.60
N VAL A 29 -1.14 12.91 6.62
CA VAL A 29 -2.41 12.21 6.83
C VAL A 29 -2.20 10.71 6.70
N ILE A 30 -2.49 9.97 7.78
CA ILE A 30 -2.41 8.51 7.86
C ILE A 30 -3.81 7.95 7.95
N PHE A 31 -4.16 7.04 7.05
CA PHE A 31 -5.49 6.48 6.95
C PHE A 31 -5.51 4.97 7.28
N LEU A 32 -6.43 4.58 8.15
CA LEU A 32 -6.76 3.18 8.46
C LEU A 32 -8.25 2.93 8.23
N GLY A 33 -8.57 2.13 7.22
CA GLY A 33 -9.94 1.67 6.96
C GLY A 33 -10.19 0.29 7.58
N ILE A 34 -11.06 0.20 8.58
CA ILE A 34 -11.36 -1.03 9.30
C ILE A 34 -12.61 -1.69 8.73
N ASN A 35 -12.44 -2.93 8.27
CA ASN A 35 -13.54 -3.87 8.05
C ASN A 35 -13.48 -4.96 9.13
N ARG A 36 -14.45 -4.96 10.06
CA ARG A 36 -14.47 -5.91 11.19
C ARG A 36 -14.48 -7.37 10.78
N LEU A 37 -15.02 -7.72 9.62
CA LEU A 37 -15.01 -9.10 9.12
C LEU A 37 -13.60 -9.59 8.75
N SER A 38 -12.68 -8.68 8.43
CA SER A 38 -11.30 -8.99 8.08
C SER A 38 -10.28 -8.51 9.12
N TYR A 39 -10.72 -8.04 10.27
CA TYR A 39 -9.89 -7.43 11.31
C TYR A 39 -8.70 -8.30 11.72
N ILE A 40 -8.98 -9.55 12.10
CA ILE A 40 -7.94 -10.51 12.50
C ILE A 40 -7.08 -10.91 11.31
N LYS A 41 -7.72 -11.22 10.17
CA LYS A 41 -7.03 -11.66 8.95
C LYS A 41 -6.04 -10.62 8.43
N LYS A 42 -6.35 -9.33 8.57
CA LYS A 42 -5.49 -8.23 8.14
C LYS A 42 -4.48 -7.78 9.20
N GLY A 43 -4.59 -8.27 10.44
CA GLY A 43 -3.74 -7.86 11.54
C GLY A 43 -3.93 -6.40 11.96
N ILE A 44 -5.16 -5.89 11.89
CA ILE A 44 -5.49 -4.47 12.16
C ILE A 44 -5.03 -4.02 13.56
N ILE A 45 -5.04 -4.91 14.54
CA ILE A 45 -4.59 -4.62 15.92
C ILE A 45 -3.17 -4.05 15.97
N TYR A 46 -2.26 -4.51 15.11
CA TYR A 46 -0.89 -4.02 15.07
C TYR A 46 -0.83 -2.58 14.55
N PHE A 47 -1.68 -2.23 13.58
CA PHE A 47 -1.79 -0.86 13.10
C PHE A 47 -2.40 0.06 14.16
N GLU A 48 -3.47 -0.36 14.85
CA GLU A 48 -4.09 0.45 15.91
C GLU A 48 -3.06 0.80 16.99
N LYS A 49 -2.29 -0.19 17.48
CA LYS A 49 -1.24 0.03 18.48
C LYS A 49 -0.09 0.90 17.95
N ALA A 50 0.34 0.69 16.71
CA ALA A 50 1.36 1.52 16.10
C ALA A 50 0.91 2.98 15.96
N LEU A 51 -0.38 3.21 15.65
CA LEU A 51 -0.98 4.55 15.61
C LEU A 51 -0.98 5.23 16.99
N GLU A 52 -1.22 4.49 18.08
CA GLU A 52 -1.08 5.02 19.44
C GLU A 52 0.35 5.49 19.71
N ILE A 53 1.35 4.67 19.36
CA ILE A 53 2.78 5.00 19.53
C ILE A 53 3.17 6.29 18.79
N ILE A 54 2.77 6.43 17.52
CA ILE A 54 3.14 7.62 16.73
C ILE A 54 2.31 8.85 17.12
N GLN A 55 1.08 8.67 17.60
CA GLN A 55 0.26 9.76 18.13
C GLN A 55 0.91 10.39 19.37
N GLU A 56 1.50 9.60 20.26
CA GLU A 56 2.22 10.10 21.42
C GLU A 56 3.49 10.90 21.04
N LYS A 57 4.18 10.48 19.97
CA LYS A 57 5.48 11.05 19.57
C LYS A 57 5.37 12.23 18.60
N HIS A 58 4.37 12.23 17.72
CA HIS A 58 4.31 13.11 16.55
C HIS A 58 2.95 13.79 16.36
N ALA A 59 2.16 13.98 17.40
CA ALA A 59 0.79 14.54 17.35
C ALA A 59 0.70 15.89 16.59
N ASP A 60 1.75 16.69 16.66
CA ASP A 60 1.85 17.98 15.98
C ASP A 60 2.07 17.88 14.46
N LYS A 61 2.63 16.74 13.98
CA LYS A 61 3.02 16.52 12.58
C LYS A 61 2.06 15.63 11.79
N ILE A 62 1.10 14.99 12.45
CA ILE A 62 0.23 13.99 11.83
C ILE A 62 -1.26 14.28 12.03
N GLU A 63 -2.06 13.79 11.08
CA GLU A 63 -3.50 13.60 11.20
C GLU A 63 -3.81 12.12 10.99
N ILE A 64 -4.40 11.46 11.99
CA ILE A 64 -4.81 10.06 11.90
C ILE A 64 -6.30 10.01 11.58
N ILE A 65 -6.65 9.33 10.49
CA ILE A 65 -8.02 9.09 10.08
C ILE A 65 -8.31 7.59 10.18
N VAL A 66 -9.01 7.17 11.22
CA VAL A 66 -9.53 5.81 11.35
C VAL A 66 -11.00 5.81 10.95
N THR A 67 -11.38 4.86 10.10
CA THR A 67 -12.77 4.72 9.65
C THR A 67 -13.24 3.28 9.79
N GLU A 68 -14.50 3.12 10.16
CA GLU A 68 -15.13 1.82 10.28
C GLU A 68 -16.54 1.86 9.70
N ASN A 69 -16.84 0.92 8.78
CA ASN A 69 -18.19 0.73 8.21
C ASN A 69 -18.84 2.01 7.65
N LEU A 70 -18.05 2.92 7.09
CA LEU A 70 -18.58 4.14 6.47
C LEU A 70 -19.25 3.86 5.13
N PRO A 71 -20.27 4.66 4.75
CA PRO A 71 -20.78 4.70 3.39
C PRO A 71 -19.62 5.01 2.41
N TYR A 72 -19.63 4.35 1.23
CA TYR A 72 -18.53 4.44 0.26
C TYR A 72 -18.10 5.87 -0.08
N LYS A 73 -19.07 6.78 -0.26
CA LYS A 73 -18.78 8.19 -0.60
C LYS A 73 -17.98 8.91 0.49
N GLU A 74 -18.32 8.67 1.75
CA GLU A 74 -17.61 9.26 2.89
C GLU A 74 -16.23 8.62 3.06
N TYR A 75 -16.14 7.29 2.92
CA TYR A 75 -14.90 6.55 2.94
C TYR A 75 -13.91 7.10 1.90
N ILE A 76 -14.32 7.22 0.64
CA ILE A 76 -13.48 7.71 -0.45
C ILE A 76 -13.04 9.17 -0.24
N SER A 77 -13.91 10.01 0.31
CA SER A 77 -13.54 11.40 0.63
C SER A 77 -12.38 11.47 1.65
N LYS A 78 -12.43 10.64 2.70
CA LYS A 78 -11.37 10.55 3.71
C LYS A 78 -10.12 9.87 3.16
N TYR A 79 -10.29 8.76 2.45
CA TYR A 79 -9.22 8.01 1.80
C TYR A 79 -8.41 8.88 0.83
N ASN A 80 -9.06 9.75 0.06
CA ASN A 80 -8.37 10.62 -0.91
C ASN A 80 -7.42 11.62 -0.25
N LYS A 81 -7.67 12.02 0.99
CA LYS A 81 -6.79 12.93 1.76
C LYS A 81 -5.51 12.25 2.25
N ALA A 82 -5.49 10.92 2.31
CA ALA A 82 -4.37 10.20 2.91
C ALA A 82 -3.08 10.32 2.09
N HIS A 83 -1.96 10.50 2.77
CA HIS A 83 -0.61 10.34 2.23
C HIS A 83 -0.12 8.90 2.44
N ILE A 84 -0.44 8.31 3.61
CA ILE A 84 -0.08 6.94 4.00
C ILE A 84 -1.35 6.14 4.24
N LEU A 85 -1.43 4.92 3.67
CA LEU A 85 -2.50 3.96 3.87
C LEU A 85 -1.97 2.75 4.65
N LEU A 86 -2.69 2.33 5.69
CA LEU A 86 -2.44 1.08 6.41
C LEU A 86 -3.43 0.02 5.91
N ASP A 87 -2.94 -1.07 5.26
CA ASP A 87 -3.80 -2.05 4.60
C ASP A 87 -3.86 -3.39 5.33
N GLN A 88 -2.75 -4.12 5.41
CA GLN A 88 -2.71 -5.45 6.03
C GLN A 88 -1.28 -5.83 6.42
N VAL A 89 -1.18 -6.72 7.43
CA VAL A 89 0.08 -7.23 7.99
C VAL A 89 0.32 -8.68 7.53
N PHE A 90 -0.72 -9.51 7.54
CA PHE A 90 -0.60 -10.93 7.20
C PHE A 90 -0.77 -11.16 5.70
N ALA A 91 0.24 -10.77 4.92
CA ALA A 91 0.29 -11.03 3.48
C ALA A 91 1.75 -11.01 2.98
N TYR A 92 2.04 -11.80 1.96
CA TYR A 92 3.35 -11.80 1.30
C TYR A 92 3.48 -10.70 0.26
N ASP A 93 2.35 -10.27 -0.33
CA ASP A 93 2.25 -9.26 -1.38
C ASP A 93 0.99 -8.37 -1.21
N GLN A 94 0.73 -7.54 -2.19
CA GLN A 94 -0.33 -6.54 -2.15
C GLN A 94 -1.66 -7.08 -2.73
N GLY A 95 -2.75 -6.82 -2.02
CA GLY A 95 -4.10 -6.96 -2.56
C GLY A 95 -4.56 -5.72 -3.35
N TYR A 96 -5.74 -5.81 -3.99
CA TYR A 96 -6.30 -4.74 -4.82
C TYR A 96 -6.37 -3.37 -4.11
N ASN A 97 -6.75 -3.34 -2.83
CA ASN A 97 -6.83 -2.09 -2.07
C ASN A 97 -5.48 -1.39 -1.98
N ALA A 98 -4.41 -2.16 -1.75
CA ALA A 98 -3.05 -1.63 -1.70
C ALA A 98 -2.58 -1.18 -3.10
N LEU A 99 -2.78 -2.01 -4.14
CA LEU A 99 -2.38 -1.70 -5.51
C LEU A 99 -3.08 -0.45 -6.06
N GLU A 100 -4.39 -0.28 -5.80
CA GLU A 100 -5.13 0.94 -6.18
C GLU A 100 -4.63 2.18 -5.43
N ALA A 101 -4.27 2.05 -4.15
CA ALA A 101 -3.67 3.13 -3.38
C ALA A 101 -2.29 3.52 -3.91
N MET A 102 -1.45 2.55 -4.24
CA MET A 102 -0.16 2.75 -4.88
C MET A 102 -0.32 3.43 -6.25
N ALA A 103 -1.31 3.01 -7.05
CA ALA A 103 -1.65 3.65 -8.32
C ALA A 103 -2.03 5.12 -8.16
N LYS A 104 -2.73 5.47 -7.08
CA LYS A 104 -3.08 6.86 -6.72
C LYS A 104 -1.91 7.67 -6.17
N GLY A 105 -0.79 7.05 -5.87
CA GLY A 105 0.38 7.72 -5.30
C GLY A 105 0.42 7.77 -3.78
N LYS A 106 -0.32 6.88 -3.09
CA LYS A 106 -0.21 6.76 -1.63
C LYS A 106 0.93 5.83 -1.25
N VAL A 107 1.59 6.10 -0.13
CA VAL A 107 2.50 5.15 0.50
C VAL A 107 1.67 4.13 1.28
N VAL A 108 1.87 2.85 1.02
CA VAL A 108 1.04 1.80 1.59
C VAL A 108 1.87 0.90 2.49
N PHE A 109 1.40 0.71 3.73
CA PHE A 109 1.88 -0.34 4.62
C PHE A 109 1.07 -1.62 4.35
N THR A 110 1.74 -2.64 3.83
CA THR A 110 1.11 -3.89 3.38
C THR A 110 2.16 -5.02 3.36
N GLY A 111 1.80 -6.22 2.95
CA GLY A 111 2.79 -7.28 2.73
C GLY A 111 3.73 -6.93 1.59
N ALA A 112 5.03 -7.04 1.83
CA ALA A 112 6.10 -6.89 0.85
C ALA A 112 7.31 -7.75 1.27
N GLU A 113 7.05 -9.05 1.42
CA GLU A 113 8.03 -10.02 1.90
C GLU A 113 9.12 -10.31 0.85
N THR A 114 10.10 -11.10 1.22
CA THR A 114 11.27 -11.44 0.39
C THR A 114 10.86 -12.01 -0.97
N GLU A 115 9.78 -12.78 -1.04
CA GLU A 115 9.24 -13.36 -2.27
C GLU A 115 8.79 -12.26 -3.25
N PHE A 116 8.09 -11.24 -2.76
CA PHE A 116 7.68 -10.09 -3.56
C PHE A 116 8.91 -9.29 -4.05
N LEU A 117 9.85 -8.99 -3.15
CA LEU A 117 11.06 -8.25 -3.51
C LEU A 117 11.88 -8.98 -4.58
N ASN A 118 12.07 -10.29 -4.43
CA ASN A 118 12.79 -11.12 -5.39
C ASN A 118 12.07 -11.21 -6.74
N GLN A 119 10.72 -11.35 -6.73
CA GLN A 119 9.90 -11.45 -7.95
C GLN A 119 10.05 -10.23 -8.84
N TYR A 120 10.15 -9.05 -8.25
CA TYR A 120 10.18 -7.77 -8.99
C TYR A 120 11.54 -7.07 -8.97
N HIS A 121 12.56 -7.70 -8.36
CA HIS A 121 13.92 -7.15 -8.22
C HIS A 121 13.93 -5.78 -7.53
N LEU A 122 13.15 -5.65 -6.45
CA LEU A 122 12.98 -4.42 -5.67
C LEU A 122 13.85 -4.45 -4.40
N GLN A 123 14.14 -3.25 -3.91
CA GLN A 123 14.70 -3.06 -2.58
C GLN A 123 13.56 -2.96 -1.54
N GLU A 124 13.87 -3.26 -0.28
CA GLU A 124 12.94 -3.06 0.82
C GLU A 124 12.46 -1.60 0.86
N ASP A 125 11.16 -1.41 1.12
CA ASP A 125 10.50 -0.10 1.24
C ASP A 125 10.66 0.82 -0.01
N GLU A 126 10.92 0.25 -1.19
CA GLU A 126 11.10 1.01 -2.43
C GLU A 126 9.78 1.51 -3.03
N VAL A 127 8.74 0.66 -3.06
CA VAL A 127 7.45 0.94 -3.70
C VAL A 127 6.26 0.89 -2.74
N CYS A 128 6.40 0.19 -1.64
CA CYS A 128 5.48 0.13 -0.50
C CYS A 128 6.27 -0.22 0.75
N ILE A 129 5.67 -0.13 1.92
CA ILE A 129 6.33 -0.43 3.19
C ILE A 129 5.89 -1.83 3.64
N ASN A 130 6.86 -2.72 3.88
CA ASN A 130 6.56 -4.02 4.45
C ASN A 130 6.06 -3.88 5.88
N ALA A 131 4.83 -4.33 6.13
CA ALA A 131 4.19 -4.33 7.44
C ALA A 131 4.22 -5.74 8.03
N VAL A 132 4.97 -5.91 9.10
CA VAL A 132 5.06 -7.17 9.86
C VAL A 132 4.19 -7.12 11.12
N PRO A 133 3.85 -8.26 11.75
CA PRO A 133 3.01 -8.31 12.95
C PRO A 133 3.76 -7.87 14.22
N ASP A 134 4.29 -6.65 14.18
CA ASP A 134 4.99 -5.97 15.28
C ASP A 134 4.65 -4.48 15.24
N GLU A 135 3.88 -4.03 16.24
CA GLU A 135 3.47 -2.62 16.37
C GLU A 135 4.64 -1.65 16.53
N ASN A 136 5.74 -2.09 17.15
CA ASN A 136 6.93 -1.25 17.34
C ASN A 136 7.68 -1.05 16.03
N GLU A 137 7.83 -2.11 15.23
CA GLU A 137 8.47 -2.01 13.92
C GLU A 137 7.66 -1.13 12.97
N ILE A 138 6.33 -1.31 12.92
CA ILE A 138 5.43 -0.43 12.16
C ILE A 138 5.56 1.01 12.65
N GLY A 139 5.58 1.23 13.97
CA GLY A 139 5.75 2.55 14.59
C GLY A 139 7.08 3.20 14.24
N VAL A 140 8.18 2.44 14.18
CA VAL A 140 9.51 2.92 13.76
C VAL A 140 9.49 3.35 12.30
N LYS A 141 8.94 2.53 11.38
CA LYS A 141 8.83 2.87 9.95
C LYS A 141 7.92 4.09 9.72
N LEU A 142 6.80 4.20 10.45
CA LEU A 142 5.93 5.38 10.40
C LEU A 142 6.66 6.63 10.90
N SER A 143 7.34 6.55 12.06
CA SER A 143 8.11 7.67 12.62
C SER A 143 9.20 8.14 11.64
N PHE A 144 9.90 7.20 11.01
CA PHE A 144 10.89 7.52 9.99
C PHE A 144 10.29 8.32 8.81
N LEU A 145 9.12 7.91 8.30
CA LEU A 145 8.45 8.63 7.21
C LEU A 145 7.94 10.01 7.65
N ILE A 146 7.48 10.14 8.89
CA ILE A 146 7.04 11.42 9.47
C ILE A 146 8.21 12.41 9.60
N GLU A 147 9.38 11.92 9.96
CA GLU A 147 10.60 12.72 10.08
C GLU A 147 11.27 13.02 8.73
N HIS A 148 10.96 12.20 7.70
CA HIS A 148 11.54 12.29 6.35
C HIS A 148 10.46 12.35 5.26
N PRO A 149 9.64 13.41 5.20
CA PRO A 149 8.49 13.50 4.27
C PRO A 149 8.89 13.42 2.78
N GLU A 150 10.12 13.74 2.43
CA GLU A 150 10.65 13.56 1.08
C GLU A 150 10.68 12.07 0.65
N LYS A 151 10.78 11.14 1.61
CA LYS A 151 10.69 9.70 1.34
C LYS A 151 9.29 9.30 0.93
N ILE A 152 8.24 9.90 1.53
CA ILE A 152 6.85 9.67 1.14
C ILE A 152 6.67 10.01 -0.35
N SER A 153 7.14 11.19 -0.78
CA SER A 153 7.07 11.59 -2.20
C SER A 153 7.88 10.68 -3.12
N LYS A 154 9.03 10.19 -2.67
CA LYS A 154 9.86 9.26 -3.45
C LYS A 154 9.16 7.91 -3.64
N ILE A 155 8.71 7.29 -2.53
CA ILE A 155 8.02 5.99 -2.54
C ILE A 155 6.73 6.08 -3.36
N SER A 156 5.94 7.13 -3.20
CA SER A 156 4.73 7.41 -3.97
C SER A 156 4.97 7.35 -5.49
N LYS A 157 6.01 8.03 -5.98
CA LYS A 157 6.38 8.04 -7.40
C LYS A 157 6.88 6.68 -7.88
N ASN A 158 7.65 5.97 -7.06
CA ASN A 158 8.11 4.63 -7.35
C ASN A 158 6.95 3.64 -7.41
N ALA A 159 6.01 3.73 -6.45
CA ALA A 159 4.80 2.93 -6.41
C ALA A 159 3.98 3.07 -7.71
N ARG A 160 3.74 4.31 -8.16
CA ARG A 160 3.02 4.56 -9.42
C ARG A 160 3.74 3.92 -10.62
N LYS A 161 5.05 4.11 -10.75
CA LYS A 161 5.84 3.51 -11.83
C LYS A 161 5.80 1.98 -11.80
N PHE A 162 5.86 1.39 -10.60
CA PHE A 162 5.74 -0.04 -10.39
C PHE A 162 4.38 -0.55 -10.87
N ILE A 163 3.29 0.11 -10.49
CA ILE A 163 1.94 -0.26 -10.93
C ILE A 163 1.80 -0.17 -12.45
N GLU A 164 2.27 0.91 -13.07
CA GLU A 164 2.22 1.07 -14.54
C GLU A 164 3.02 0.01 -15.28
N LYS A 165 4.17 -0.39 -14.72
CA LYS A 165 5.05 -1.37 -15.35
C LYS A 165 4.56 -2.82 -15.19
N GLU A 166 4.11 -3.20 -13.99
CA GLU A 166 3.87 -4.59 -13.63
C GLU A 166 2.39 -4.95 -13.55
N HIS A 167 1.53 -4.00 -13.16
CA HIS A 167 0.13 -4.22 -12.83
C HIS A 167 -0.86 -3.52 -13.78
N ASP A 168 -0.39 -2.70 -14.74
CA ASP A 168 -1.30 -2.12 -15.74
C ASP A 168 -2.09 -3.22 -16.44
N TYR A 169 -3.41 -3.04 -16.53
CA TYR A 169 -4.31 -4.07 -17.04
C TYR A 169 -3.98 -4.51 -18.48
N LYS A 170 -3.41 -3.62 -19.29
CA LYS A 170 -2.96 -3.95 -20.67
C LYS A 170 -1.75 -4.85 -20.63
N VAL A 171 -0.74 -4.50 -19.80
CA VAL A 171 0.46 -5.32 -19.58
C VAL A 171 0.09 -6.70 -19.06
N VAL A 172 -0.84 -6.77 -18.11
CA VAL A 172 -1.31 -8.04 -17.54
C VAL A 172 -2.08 -8.84 -18.59
N ALA A 173 -2.92 -8.21 -19.41
CA ALA A 173 -3.63 -8.89 -20.50
C ALA A 173 -2.66 -9.49 -21.53
N GLU A 174 -1.57 -8.78 -21.87
CA GLU A 174 -0.52 -9.30 -22.76
C GLU A 174 0.16 -10.55 -22.17
N LYS A 175 0.44 -10.58 -20.85
CA LYS A 175 0.99 -11.76 -20.17
C LYS A 175 0.03 -12.96 -20.28
N TYR A 176 -1.30 -12.75 -20.13
CA TYR A 176 -2.30 -13.82 -20.33
C TYR A 176 -2.31 -14.32 -21.77
N LEU A 177 -2.30 -13.41 -22.75
CA LEU A 177 -2.32 -13.77 -24.16
C LEU A 177 -1.08 -14.58 -24.55
N ALA A 178 0.10 -14.20 -24.07
CA ALA A 178 1.34 -14.95 -24.28
C ALA A 178 1.23 -16.38 -23.77
N CYS A 179 0.73 -16.60 -22.55
CA CYS A 179 0.54 -17.94 -21.98
C CYS A 179 -0.46 -18.82 -22.78
N TRP A 180 -1.40 -18.20 -23.50
CA TRP A 180 -2.37 -18.95 -24.33
C TRP A 180 -1.83 -19.23 -25.73
N SER A 181 -0.94 -18.41 -26.24
CA SER A 181 -0.37 -18.55 -27.59
C SER A 181 0.75 -19.60 -27.65
N ASP A 182 1.39 -19.89 -26.52
CA ASP A 182 2.48 -20.88 -26.40
C ASP A 182 1.97 -22.33 -26.28
N LYS A 183 0.67 -22.59 -26.54
CA LYS A 183 0.04 -23.90 -26.60
C LYS A 183 -0.34 -24.26 -28.04
#